data_eb82554797a039bf439994f1c6f60954
#
_entry.id   eb82554797a039bf439994f1c6f60954
#
_cell.length_a   1.000
_cell.length_b   1.000
_cell.length_c   1.000
_cell.angle_alpha   90.00
_cell.angle_beta   90.00
_cell.angle_gamma   90.00
#
_symmetry.space_group_name_H-M   'P 1'
#
loop_
_entity.id
_entity.type
_entity.pdbx_description
1 polymer ?
#
loop_
_entity_poly.entity_id
_entity_poly.type
_entity_poly.pdbx_seq_one_letter_code
_entity_poly.pdbx_strand_id
1 'polypeptide(L)'
;LETLFALTESKFKQLDDCKNDLVNLKKNWDLIALIDSQFVSWKKILWDQIDTDGLITQCREMAAKQTNPNNNKDIKSFKSFQCLNDRIKNMSKILPLISQLHSKFMQERHWKKLMKFTCKSVNF
;
A
#
# COMPACT_ATOMS: atom_id res chain seq x y z
N LEU A 1 -25.78 -6.91 -31.90
CA LEU A 1 -26.69 -6.43 -32.98
C LEU A 1 -25.98 -6.41 -34.34
N GLU A 2 -24.73 -5.90 -34.41
CA GLU A 2 -23.96 -5.83 -35.68
C GLU A 2 -23.71 -7.21 -36.28
N THR A 3 -23.41 -8.21 -35.44
CA THR A 3 -23.23 -9.62 -35.86
C THR A 3 -24.54 -10.24 -36.36
N LEU A 4 -25.69 -9.85 -35.83
CA LEU A 4 -27.02 -10.34 -36.24
C LEU A 4 -27.41 -9.85 -37.63
N PHE A 5 -26.90 -8.70 -38.05
CA PHE A 5 -27.18 -8.11 -39.38
C PHE A 5 -26.05 -8.28 -40.38
N ALA A 6 -25.05 -9.15 -40.07
CA ALA A 6 -23.88 -9.39 -40.91
C ALA A 6 -23.10 -8.10 -41.27
N LEU A 7 -23.14 -7.09 -40.39
CA LEU A 7 -22.39 -5.86 -40.55
C LEU A 7 -20.95 -6.08 -40.09
N THR A 8 -20.01 -5.39 -40.73
CA THR A 8 -18.61 -5.39 -40.29
C THR A 8 -18.52 -4.77 -38.92
N GLU A 9 -17.95 -5.49 -37.95
CA GLU A 9 -17.74 -4.98 -36.57
C GLU A 9 -16.96 -3.67 -36.60
N SER A 10 -17.58 -2.61 -36.15
CA SER A 10 -16.95 -1.30 -36.07
C SER A 10 -15.93 -1.29 -34.89
N LYS A 11 -14.68 -1.18 -35.22
CA LYS A 11 -13.58 -1.06 -34.21
C LYS A 11 -13.45 0.40 -33.80
N PHE A 12 -14.05 0.77 -32.71
CA PHE A 12 -13.88 2.09 -32.07
C PHE A 12 -12.61 2.08 -31.19
N LYS A 13 -11.49 2.49 -31.74
CA LYS A 13 -10.23 2.57 -31.00
C LYS A 13 -10.35 3.36 -29.70
N GLN A 14 -11.06 4.49 -29.71
CA GLN A 14 -11.30 5.31 -28.53
C GLN A 14 -12.06 4.55 -27.43
N LEU A 15 -12.99 3.68 -27.80
CA LEU A 15 -13.75 2.87 -26.86
C LEU A 15 -12.86 1.79 -26.20
N ASP A 16 -11.99 1.17 -26.98
CA ASP A 16 -11.03 0.18 -26.48
C ASP A 16 -9.99 0.83 -25.56
N ASP A 17 -9.49 2.01 -25.92
CA ASP A 17 -8.58 2.79 -25.09
C ASP A 17 -9.25 3.15 -23.75
N CYS A 18 -10.48 3.65 -23.77
CA CYS A 18 -11.26 3.97 -22.58
C CYS A 18 -11.52 2.72 -21.69
N LYS A 19 -11.83 1.58 -22.31
CA LYS A 19 -11.99 0.31 -21.60
C LYS A 19 -10.70 -0.13 -20.90
N ASN A 20 -9.57 0.00 -21.58
CA ASN A 20 -8.27 -0.33 -21.01
C ASN A 20 -7.91 0.59 -19.84
N ASP A 21 -8.20 1.87 -19.95
CA ASP A 21 -8.01 2.85 -18.86
C ASP A 21 -8.86 2.49 -17.65
N LEU A 22 -10.12 2.12 -17.84
CA LEU A 22 -11.01 1.68 -16.76
C LEU A 22 -10.49 0.40 -16.08
N VAL A 23 -10.01 -0.57 -16.85
CA VAL A 23 -9.43 -1.80 -16.29
C VAL A 23 -8.17 -1.49 -15.48
N ASN A 24 -7.32 -0.61 -15.96
CA ASN A 24 -6.11 -0.18 -15.28
C ASN A 24 -6.44 0.59 -13.99
N LEU A 25 -7.41 1.48 -14.04
CA LEU A 25 -7.88 2.23 -12.89
C LEU A 25 -8.47 1.28 -11.83
N LYS A 26 -9.28 0.32 -12.24
CA LYS A 26 -9.82 -0.70 -11.32
C LYS A 26 -8.71 -1.49 -10.62
N LYS A 27 -7.71 -1.98 -11.37
CA LYS A 27 -6.56 -2.69 -10.79
C LYS A 27 -5.82 -1.85 -9.76
N ASN A 28 -5.67 -0.55 -10.03
CA ASN A 28 -5.04 0.38 -9.10
C ASN A 28 -5.85 0.53 -7.80
N TRP A 29 -7.16 0.67 -7.90
CA TRP A 29 -8.04 0.76 -6.73
C TRP A 29 -8.10 -0.53 -5.93
N ASP A 30 -8.12 -1.69 -6.60
CA ASP A 30 -8.08 -3.00 -5.94
C ASP A 30 -6.76 -3.17 -5.16
N LEU A 31 -5.65 -2.71 -5.71
CA LEU A 31 -4.35 -2.71 -5.01
C LEU A 31 -4.33 -1.77 -3.80
N ILE A 32 -4.89 -0.57 -3.92
CA ILE A 32 -5.03 0.38 -2.82
C ILE A 32 -5.86 -0.23 -1.70
N ALA A 33 -7.01 -0.82 -2.02
CA ALA A 33 -7.89 -1.45 -1.05
C ALA A 33 -7.21 -2.61 -0.31
N LEU A 34 -6.43 -3.43 -1.02
CA LEU A 34 -5.65 -4.52 -0.44
C LEU A 34 -4.63 -3.98 0.58
N ILE A 35 -3.86 -2.98 0.20
CA ILE A 35 -2.81 -2.40 1.05
C ILE A 35 -3.40 -1.67 2.25
N ASP A 36 -4.49 -0.91 2.07
CA ASP A 36 -5.19 -0.24 3.18
C ASP A 36 -5.77 -1.27 4.16
N SER A 37 -6.36 -2.35 3.68
CA SER A 37 -6.84 -3.46 4.52
C SER A 37 -5.71 -4.07 5.34
N GLN A 38 -4.55 -4.27 4.73
CA GLN A 38 -3.38 -4.81 5.41
C GLN A 38 -2.88 -3.85 6.50
N PHE A 39 -2.80 -2.56 6.23
CA PHE A 39 -2.40 -1.56 7.23
C PHE A 39 -3.40 -1.45 8.38
N VAL A 40 -4.70 -1.60 8.11
CA VAL A 40 -5.73 -1.64 9.16
C VAL A 40 -5.56 -2.89 10.02
N SER A 41 -5.24 -4.02 9.42
CA SER A 41 -4.93 -5.26 10.15
C SER A 41 -3.73 -5.07 11.09
N TRP A 42 -2.65 -4.46 10.60
CA TRP A 42 -1.45 -4.20 11.42
C TRP A 42 -1.73 -3.28 12.62
N LYS A 43 -2.62 -2.30 12.48
CA LYS A 43 -3.02 -1.41 13.59
C LYS A 43 -3.77 -2.13 14.72
N LYS A 44 -4.33 -3.31 14.46
CA LYS A 44 -5.07 -4.11 15.44
C LYS A 44 -4.18 -5.09 16.20
N ILE A 45 -2.93 -5.27 15.77
CA ILE A 45 -1.98 -6.17 16.44
C ILE A 45 -1.53 -5.52 17.75
N LEU A 46 -1.57 -6.29 18.83
CA LEU A 46 -1.05 -5.85 20.12
C LEU A 46 0.46 -5.67 20.06
N TRP A 47 0.97 -4.68 20.81
CA TRP A 47 2.39 -4.34 20.80
C TRP A 47 3.30 -5.54 21.10
N ASP A 48 2.93 -6.38 22.08
CA ASP A 48 3.71 -7.55 22.47
C ASP A 48 3.73 -8.67 21.43
N GLN A 49 2.77 -8.67 20.50
CA GLN A 49 2.59 -9.70 19.47
C GLN A 49 3.10 -9.25 18.10
N ILE A 50 3.76 -8.10 18.02
CA ILE A 50 4.25 -7.56 16.75
C ILE A 50 5.44 -8.40 16.26
N ASP A 51 5.26 -9.09 15.14
CA ASP A 51 6.35 -9.66 14.35
C ASP A 51 6.89 -8.62 13.37
N THR A 52 7.91 -7.88 13.81
CA THR A 52 8.51 -6.79 13.03
C THR A 52 9.16 -7.27 11.75
N ASP A 53 9.77 -8.45 11.75
CA ASP A 53 10.46 -9.01 10.59
C ASP A 53 9.46 -9.47 9.53
N GLY A 54 8.37 -10.10 9.97
CA GLY A 54 7.24 -10.44 9.12
C GLY A 54 6.60 -9.21 8.48
N LEU A 55 6.39 -8.13 9.23
CA LEU A 55 5.84 -6.88 8.72
C LEU A 55 6.77 -6.22 7.68
N ILE A 56 8.08 -6.23 7.92
CA ILE A 56 9.08 -5.70 6.97
C ILE A 56 9.03 -6.50 5.66
N THR A 57 8.96 -7.82 5.76
CA THR A 57 8.89 -8.71 4.59
C THR A 57 7.61 -8.45 3.80
N GLN A 58 6.46 -8.38 4.45
CA GLN A 58 5.19 -8.07 3.81
C GLN A 58 5.21 -6.69 3.12
N CYS A 59 5.80 -5.68 3.77
CA CYS A 59 5.94 -4.34 3.17
C CYS A 59 6.81 -4.37 1.90
N ARG A 60 7.89 -5.15 1.90
CA ARG A 60 8.74 -5.34 0.71
C ARG A 60 8.00 -6.05 -0.42
N GLU A 61 7.22 -7.08 -0.10
CA GLU A 61 6.38 -7.77 -1.08
C GLU A 61 5.32 -6.84 -1.71
N MET A 62 4.69 -5.99 -0.90
CA MET A 62 3.76 -4.98 -1.42
C MET A 62 4.44 -4.01 -2.36
N ALA A 63 5.64 -3.53 -2.00
CA ALA A 63 6.44 -2.65 -2.85
C ALA A 63 6.84 -3.35 -4.16
N ALA A 64 7.20 -4.63 -4.12
CA ALA A 64 7.54 -5.42 -5.29
C ALA A 64 6.33 -5.65 -6.22
N LYS A 65 5.16 -5.96 -5.66
CA LYS A 65 3.91 -6.09 -6.42
C LYS A 65 3.54 -4.79 -7.13
N GLN A 66 3.78 -3.64 -6.49
CA GLN A 66 3.54 -2.33 -7.07
C GLN A 66 4.51 -2.01 -8.21
N THR A 67 5.77 -2.44 -8.09
CA THR A 67 6.84 -2.15 -9.07
C THR A 67 6.79 -3.07 -10.29
N ASN A 68 5.87 -4.03 -10.34
CA ASN A 68 5.76 -5.01 -11.41
C ASN A 68 5.71 -4.33 -12.79
N PRO A 69 6.59 -4.71 -13.73
CA PRO A 69 6.69 -4.08 -15.06
C PRO A 69 5.43 -4.25 -15.92
N ASN A 70 4.57 -5.21 -15.57
CA ASN A 70 3.26 -5.40 -16.20
C ASN A 70 2.23 -4.32 -15.84
N ASN A 71 2.52 -3.47 -14.85
CA ASN A 71 1.72 -2.28 -14.61
C ASN A 71 2.10 -1.25 -15.67
N ASN A 72 1.18 -1.00 -16.60
CA ASN A 72 1.33 -0.03 -17.68
C ASN A 72 1.89 1.29 -17.13
N LYS A 73 2.77 1.92 -17.92
CA LYS A 73 3.36 3.23 -17.57
C LYS A 73 2.30 4.26 -17.19
N ASP A 74 1.10 4.11 -17.75
CA ASP A 74 -0.05 4.99 -17.54
C ASP A 74 -0.58 4.93 -16.10
N ILE A 75 -0.53 3.76 -15.43
CA ILE A 75 -0.97 3.62 -14.03
C ILE A 75 -0.07 4.44 -13.10
N LYS A 76 1.22 4.55 -13.38
CA LYS A 76 2.17 5.31 -12.57
C LYS A 76 1.92 6.82 -12.60
N SER A 77 1.22 7.32 -13.62
CA SER A 77 0.85 8.74 -13.74
C SER A 77 -0.32 9.12 -12.84
N PHE A 78 -1.12 8.15 -12.39
CA PHE A 78 -2.26 8.43 -11.51
C PHE A 78 -1.80 8.94 -10.13
N LYS A 79 -2.39 10.04 -9.69
CA LYS A 79 -2.12 10.64 -8.37
C LYS A 79 -2.39 9.66 -7.22
N SER A 80 -3.39 8.81 -7.35
CA SER A 80 -3.70 7.75 -6.39
C SER A 80 -2.57 6.74 -6.25
N PHE A 81 -1.91 6.38 -7.35
CA PHE A 81 -0.75 5.49 -7.33
C PHE A 81 0.47 6.13 -6.65
N GLN A 82 0.70 7.41 -6.91
CA GLN A 82 1.79 8.15 -6.25
C GLN A 82 1.56 8.23 -4.74
N CYS A 83 0.34 8.54 -4.32
CA CYS A 83 -0.03 8.57 -2.89
C CYS A 83 0.18 7.20 -2.22
N LEU A 84 -0.19 6.11 -2.88
CA LEU A 84 0.04 4.75 -2.40
C LEU A 84 1.53 4.44 -2.26
N ASN A 85 2.34 4.81 -3.26
CA ASN A 85 3.77 4.62 -3.25
C ASN A 85 4.43 5.37 -2.07
N ASP A 86 4.01 6.59 -1.80
CA ASP A 86 4.51 7.37 -0.68
C ASP A 86 4.10 6.75 0.67
N ARG A 87 2.89 6.21 0.78
CA ARG A 87 2.45 5.46 1.98
C ARG A 87 3.32 4.23 2.23
N ILE A 88 3.59 3.42 1.20
CA ILE A 88 4.45 2.23 1.32
C ILE A 88 5.88 2.63 1.69
N LYS A 89 6.44 3.67 1.06
CA LYS A 89 7.76 4.19 1.39
C LYS A 89 7.85 4.68 2.83
N ASN A 90 6.85 5.42 3.29
CA ASN A 90 6.79 5.90 4.66
C ASN A 90 6.70 4.74 5.65
N MET A 91 5.87 3.74 5.37
CA MET A 91 5.77 2.54 6.20
C MET A 91 7.09 1.78 6.24
N SER A 92 7.75 1.62 5.09
CA SER A 92 9.06 0.98 5.00
C SER A 92 10.16 1.68 5.82
N LYS A 93 10.04 2.99 6.03
CA LYS A 93 10.94 3.76 6.90
C LYS A 93 10.57 3.63 8.38
N ILE A 94 9.29 3.49 8.69
CA ILE A 94 8.79 3.41 10.08
C ILE A 94 9.05 2.02 10.67
N LEU A 95 8.89 0.95 9.90
CA LEU A 95 9.01 -0.43 10.38
C LEU A 95 10.36 -0.72 11.08
N PRO A 96 11.53 -0.30 10.58
CA PRO A 96 12.79 -0.48 11.28
C PRO A 96 12.85 0.26 12.63
N LEU A 97 12.18 1.42 12.73
CA LEU A 97 12.08 2.16 13.99
C LEU A 97 11.19 1.41 14.99
N ILE A 98 10.09 0.83 14.54
CA ILE A 98 9.23 -0.03 15.36
C ILE A 98 10.03 -1.23 15.87
N SER A 99 10.85 -1.86 15.03
CA SER A 99 11.72 -2.96 15.42
C SER A 99 12.70 -2.57 16.53
N GLN A 100 13.29 -1.38 16.44
CA GLN A 100 14.16 -0.85 17.49
C GLN A 100 13.41 -0.57 18.79
N LEU A 101 12.19 -0.02 18.72
CA LEU A 101 11.36 0.26 19.88
C LEU A 101 10.81 -1.02 20.54
N HIS A 102 10.60 -2.08 19.76
CA HIS A 102 10.14 -3.40 20.24
C HIS A 102 11.29 -4.21 20.87
N SER A 103 12.51 -3.68 20.87
CA SER A 103 13.68 -4.32 21.49
C SER A 103 13.45 -4.54 23.00
N LYS A 104 13.87 -5.71 23.48
CA LYS A 104 13.84 -6.08 24.93
C LYS A 104 14.63 -5.11 25.82
N PHE A 105 15.49 -4.29 25.23
CA PHE A 105 16.26 -3.27 25.97
C PHE A 105 15.47 -1.98 26.24
N MET A 106 14.30 -1.82 25.63
CA MET A 106 13.41 -0.69 25.87
C MET A 106 12.71 -0.84 27.22
N GLN A 107 13.12 -0.01 28.20
CA GLN A 107 12.54 0.06 29.53
C GLN A 107 11.58 1.25 29.63
N GLU A 108 10.70 1.24 30.65
CA GLU A 108 9.72 2.30 30.92
C GLU A 108 10.36 3.71 31.00
N ARG A 109 11.57 3.82 31.53
CA ARG A 109 12.33 5.09 31.55
C ARG A 109 12.62 5.65 30.16
N HIS A 110 12.84 4.78 29.15
CA HIS A 110 13.09 5.20 27.77
C HIS A 110 11.80 5.69 27.11
N TRP A 111 10.68 5.03 27.40
CA TRP A 111 9.35 5.47 26.96
C TRP A 111 8.99 6.83 27.55
N LYS A 112 9.24 7.06 28.84
CA LYS A 112 9.01 8.37 29.49
C LYS A 112 9.84 9.48 28.84
N LYS A 113 11.10 9.20 28.49
CA LYS A 113 11.93 10.15 27.74
C LYS A 113 11.35 10.43 26.35
N LEU A 114 10.96 9.39 25.62
CA LEU A 114 10.40 9.51 24.27
C LEU A 114 9.10 10.36 24.29
N MET A 115 8.20 10.08 25.23
CA MET A 115 6.97 10.86 25.42
C MET A 115 7.27 12.33 25.69
N LYS A 116 8.28 12.61 26.52
CA LYS A 116 8.70 13.99 26.81
C LYS A 116 9.24 14.71 25.57
N PHE A 117 9.99 14.02 24.71
CA PHE A 117 10.50 14.58 23.46
C PHE A 117 9.41 14.78 22.40
N THR A 118 8.48 13.86 22.30
CA THR A 118 7.43 13.89 21.27
C THR A 118 6.22 14.71 21.70
N CYS A 119 6.12 15.13 22.96
CA CYS A 119 4.96 15.79 23.56
C CYS A 119 3.64 15.00 23.37
N LYS A 120 3.74 13.68 23.25
CA LYS A 120 2.61 12.76 23.12
C LYS A 120 2.63 11.75 24.25
N SER A 121 1.47 11.49 24.85
CA SER A 121 1.29 10.41 25.81
C SER A 121 0.97 9.11 25.08
N VAL A 122 1.61 8.03 25.48
CA VAL A 122 1.29 6.66 25.04
C VAL A 122 0.77 5.94 26.27
N ASN A 123 -0.44 5.39 26.19
CA ASN A 123 -0.97 4.52 27.23
C ASN A 123 -0.54 3.09 26.94
N PHE A 124 0.06 2.44 27.92
CA PHE A 124 0.48 1.03 27.88
C PHE A 124 -0.63 0.13 28.41
#